data_2375baf84bc519254f36b818903e712d
#
_entry.id   2375baf84bc519254f36b818903e712d
#
_cell.length_a   1.000
_cell.length_b   1.000
_cell.length_c   1.000
_cell.angle_alpha   90.00
_cell.angle_beta   90.00
_cell.angle_gamma   90.00
#
_symmetry.space_group_name_H-M   'P 1'
#
loop_
_entity.id
_entity.type
_entity.pdbx_description
1 polymer ?
#
loop_
_entity_poly.entity_id
_entity_poly.type
_entity_poly.pdbx_seq_one_letter_code
_entity_poly.pdbx_strand_id
1 'polypeptide(L)'
;MIPTGGPPDRVEVVRTRAEPIGLEVVVADLSTGYPTDRPAFGVLLPYPGSSGRVVDWSPVIEAAHAAGALVTVDADLLALCLLRSPGDLGADVVVGVAQRFGVPLGFGGPHAGFMAVREGLQRSMPGRLVGVSVDADGNRAYRLALQTREQHIRREKATSNICTAQVLLAVVASMYAVYHGPEGLAAIAGRTHRYAALLARSLRDGGVAVAHTDLFDTVTAVVEGRADEVVAAALALGVNLRRVDVDTVGIACDETTTRAHLDAVVAAFGLSPAAWDDLDVATADAIPQELLRTGPFLTHPVFHQHRSETALLRYLRRLADRHLAGLDPVCAHHRDESGVAAVEHRGQRHRQVAASRH
;
A
#
# COMPACT_ATOMS: atom_id res chain seq x y z
N MET A 1 18.21 -6.55 7.93
CA MET A 1 18.11 -7.91 7.34
C MET A 1 16.83 -7.99 6.52
N ILE A 2 16.84 -8.64 5.36
CA ILE A 2 15.71 -8.76 4.43
C ILE A 2 15.63 -10.22 3.98
N PRO A 3 14.44 -10.86 3.88
CA PRO A 3 14.32 -12.23 3.38
C PRO A 3 14.57 -12.32 1.88
N THR A 4 15.05 -13.47 1.42
CA THR A 4 15.32 -13.79 0.00
C THR A 4 14.07 -13.66 -0.90
N GLY A 5 12.86 -13.80 -0.36
CA GLY A 5 11.58 -13.59 -1.05
C GLY A 5 11.11 -12.13 -1.09
N GLY A 6 11.94 -11.18 -0.65
CA GLY A 6 11.61 -9.74 -0.72
C GLY A 6 11.59 -9.23 -2.16
N PRO A 7 10.78 -8.19 -2.47
CA PRO A 7 10.79 -7.56 -3.78
C PRO A 7 12.17 -6.99 -4.12
N PRO A 8 12.77 -7.35 -5.30
CA PRO A 8 14.14 -6.95 -5.64
C PRO A 8 14.36 -5.43 -5.64
N ASP A 9 13.42 -4.67 -6.16
CA ASP A 9 13.44 -3.20 -6.19
C ASP A 9 13.55 -2.59 -4.78
N ARG A 10 12.86 -3.17 -3.81
CA ARG A 10 12.92 -2.74 -2.40
C ARG A 10 14.26 -3.04 -1.75
N VAL A 11 14.82 -4.19 -2.06
CA VAL A 11 16.19 -4.55 -1.60
C VAL A 11 17.19 -3.52 -2.11
N GLU A 12 17.12 -3.15 -3.39
CA GLU A 12 18.03 -2.16 -3.98
C GLU A 12 17.83 -0.75 -3.41
N VAL A 13 16.59 -0.34 -3.14
CA VAL A 13 16.33 0.94 -2.45
C VAL A 13 16.94 0.94 -1.06
N VAL A 14 16.80 -0.13 -0.30
CA VAL A 14 17.40 -0.23 1.05
C VAL A 14 18.92 -0.19 0.94
N ARG A 15 19.55 -0.92 0.00
CA ARG A 15 20.99 -0.86 -0.23
C ARG A 15 21.48 0.54 -0.56
N THR A 16 20.84 1.20 -1.51
CA THR A 16 21.17 2.57 -1.92
C THR A 16 21.11 3.56 -0.74
N ARG A 17 20.21 3.33 0.22
CA ARG A 17 20.08 4.19 1.42
C ARG A 17 21.06 3.79 2.53
N ALA A 18 21.41 2.54 2.63
CA ALA A 18 22.29 2.01 3.67
C ALA A 18 23.77 2.31 3.39
N GLU A 19 24.19 2.18 2.14
CA GLU A 19 25.59 2.32 1.71
C GLU A 19 26.23 3.65 2.13
N PRO A 20 25.62 4.84 1.88
CA PRO A 20 26.22 6.12 2.23
C PRO A 20 26.45 6.35 3.73
N ILE A 21 25.76 5.59 4.58
CA ILE A 21 25.87 5.69 6.04
C ILE A 21 26.57 4.47 6.66
N GLY A 22 27.17 3.61 5.82
CA GLY A 22 27.97 2.47 6.25
C GLY A 22 27.17 1.34 6.90
N LEU A 23 25.87 1.21 6.59
CA LEU A 23 25.05 0.10 7.09
C LEU A 23 25.10 -1.10 6.17
N GLU A 24 25.33 -2.27 6.75
CA GLU A 24 25.29 -3.53 6.02
C GLU A 24 23.85 -4.00 5.77
N VAL A 25 23.53 -4.36 4.53
CA VAL A 25 22.26 -4.97 4.15
C VAL A 25 22.46 -6.45 3.91
N VAL A 26 21.89 -7.27 4.78
CA VAL A 26 21.95 -8.73 4.73
C VAL A 26 20.67 -9.25 4.11
N VAL A 27 20.80 -9.99 3.00
CA VAL A 27 19.70 -10.79 2.44
C VAL A 27 19.90 -12.23 2.88
N ALA A 28 18.91 -12.81 3.56
CA ALA A 28 18.99 -14.14 4.14
C ALA A 28 17.70 -14.93 3.96
N ASP A 29 17.77 -16.24 3.99
CA ASP A 29 16.57 -17.07 4.06
C ASP A 29 16.02 -17.07 5.50
N LEU A 30 14.89 -16.39 5.69
CA LEU A 30 14.18 -16.34 6.97
C LEU A 30 13.04 -17.37 7.07
N SER A 31 12.87 -18.24 6.09
CA SER A 31 11.86 -19.30 6.12
C SER A 31 12.12 -20.34 7.20
N THR A 32 13.40 -20.47 7.62
CA THR A 32 13.86 -21.36 8.70
C THR A 32 13.93 -20.67 10.06
N GLY A 33 13.62 -19.36 10.14
CA GLY A 33 13.66 -18.55 11.34
C GLY A 33 14.64 -17.38 11.27
N TYR A 34 14.69 -16.59 12.36
CA TYR A 34 15.63 -15.48 12.49
C TYR A 34 17.03 -15.99 12.89
N PRO A 35 18.10 -15.64 12.15
CA PRO A 35 19.46 -16.09 12.46
C PRO A 35 19.99 -15.36 13.71
N THR A 36 20.21 -16.10 14.79
CA THR A 36 20.68 -15.55 16.08
C THR A 36 22.19 -15.33 16.13
N ASP A 37 22.92 -15.97 15.24
CA ASP A 37 24.39 -15.82 15.07
C ASP A 37 24.79 -14.52 14.36
N ARG A 38 23.85 -13.88 13.69
CA ARG A 38 24.05 -12.61 12.96
C ARG A 38 22.98 -11.59 13.31
N PRO A 39 23.02 -11.00 14.51
CA PRO A 39 21.98 -10.08 14.94
C PRO A 39 21.93 -8.83 14.06
N ALA A 40 20.72 -8.35 13.78
CA ALA A 40 20.46 -7.12 13.05
C ALA A 40 19.74 -6.12 13.96
N PHE A 41 19.91 -4.82 13.75
CA PHE A 41 19.12 -3.80 14.45
C PHE A 41 17.70 -3.66 13.87
N GLY A 42 17.48 -4.17 12.65
CA GLY A 42 16.18 -4.09 12.00
C GLY A 42 15.98 -5.19 10.95
N VAL A 43 14.75 -5.59 10.77
CA VAL A 43 14.29 -6.58 9.78
C VAL A 43 13.21 -5.95 8.92
N LEU A 44 13.25 -6.18 7.60
CA LEU A 44 12.21 -5.79 6.66
C LEU A 44 11.59 -7.05 6.07
N LEU A 45 10.31 -7.29 6.31
CA LEU A 45 9.55 -8.48 5.89
C LEU A 45 8.50 -8.10 4.84
N PRO A 46 8.37 -8.81 3.72
CA PRO A 46 7.31 -8.58 2.75
C PRO A 46 6.02 -9.32 3.16
N TYR A 47 4.86 -8.71 2.87
CA TYR A 47 3.55 -9.32 3.21
C TYR A 47 2.45 -8.88 2.25
N PRO A 48 2.13 -9.66 1.17
CA PRO A 48 2.82 -10.90 0.72
C PRO A 48 4.23 -10.66 0.17
N GLY A 49 4.97 -11.76 -0.07
CA GLY A 49 6.25 -11.73 -0.76
C GLY A 49 6.13 -11.52 -2.28
N SER A 50 7.25 -11.26 -2.96
CA SER A 50 7.30 -11.04 -4.42
C SER A 50 6.91 -12.27 -5.24
N SER A 51 6.96 -13.46 -4.65
CA SER A 51 6.47 -14.71 -5.23
C SER A 51 4.97 -14.91 -5.07
N GLY A 52 4.28 -13.99 -4.38
CA GLY A 52 2.88 -14.11 -3.99
C GLY A 52 2.65 -14.84 -2.68
N ARG A 53 3.70 -15.48 -2.12
CA ARG A 53 3.57 -16.29 -0.91
C ARG A 53 3.14 -15.44 0.29
N VAL A 54 2.13 -15.93 1.00
CA VAL A 54 1.69 -15.41 2.30
C VAL A 54 2.36 -16.21 3.40
N VAL A 55 3.15 -15.56 4.24
CA VAL A 55 3.95 -16.20 5.28
C VAL A 55 3.51 -15.70 6.66
N ASP A 56 3.39 -16.61 7.63
CA ASP A 56 3.29 -16.21 9.03
C ASP A 56 4.69 -15.78 9.54
N TRP A 57 4.84 -14.47 9.67
CA TRP A 57 6.08 -13.88 10.17
C TRP A 57 6.14 -13.77 11.69
N SER A 58 5.09 -14.16 12.44
CA SER A 58 5.07 -14.02 13.90
C SER A 58 6.28 -14.64 14.59
N PRO A 59 6.75 -15.87 14.26
CA PRO A 59 7.93 -16.43 14.89
C PRO A 59 9.23 -15.67 14.63
N VAL A 60 9.36 -15.13 13.39
CA VAL A 60 10.55 -14.33 13.01
C VAL A 60 10.52 -12.97 13.73
N ILE A 61 9.34 -12.36 13.86
CA ILE A 61 9.15 -11.10 14.58
C ILE A 61 9.51 -11.27 16.06
N GLU A 62 9.00 -12.32 16.72
CA GLU A 62 9.31 -12.62 18.12
C GLU A 62 10.81 -12.83 18.36
N ALA A 63 11.46 -13.60 17.50
CA ALA A 63 12.90 -13.87 17.61
C ALA A 63 13.75 -12.60 17.32
N ALA A 64 13.35 -11.77 16.37
CA ALA A 64 13.99 -10.49 16.10
C ALA A 64 13.86 -9.53 17.29
N HIS A 65 12.68 -9.43 17.91
CA HIS A 65 12.47 -8.64 19.13
C HIS A 65 13.32 -9.16 20.29
N ALA A 66 13.40 -10.47 20.49
CA ALA A 66 14.25 -11.08 21.51
C ALA A 66 15.73 -10.72 21.31
N ALA A 67 16.16 -10.50 20.05
CA ALA A 67 17.49 -10.03 19.71
C ALA A 67 17.63 -8.48 19.73
N GLY A 68 16.60 -7.74 20.07
CA GLY A 68 16.60 -6.27 20.14
C GLY A 68 16.42 -5.56 18.79
N ALA A 69 16.02 -6.27 17.75
CA ALA A 69 15.76 -5.71 16.43
C ALA A 69 14.33 -5.13 16.32
N LEU A 70 14.17 -4.04 15.58
CA LEU A 70 12.86 -3.55 15.14
C LEU A 70 12.43 -4.28 13.85
N VAL A 71 11.13 -4.52 13.72
CA VAL A 71 10.59 -5.19 12.53
C VAL A 71 9.69 -4.26 11.75
N THR A 72 10.05 -4.06 10.49
CA THR A 72 9.25 -3.35 9.48
C THR A 72 8.62 -4.37 8.55
N VAL A 73 7.33 -4.23 8.27
CA VAL A 73 6.62 -5.03 7.27
C VAL A 73 6.28 -4.16 6.07
N ASP A 74 6.68 -4.60 4.88
CA ASP A 74 6.25 -4.04 3.60
C ASP A 74 4.99 -4.77 3.15
N ALA A 75 3.84 -4.10 3.23
CA ALA A 75 2.54 -4.71 3.07
C ALA A 75 1.79 -4.22 1.83
N ASP A 76 1.07 -5.14 1.17
CA ASP A 76 0.07 -4.82 0.17
C ASP A 76 -1.24 -4.42 0.85
N LEU A 77 -1.69 -3.18 0.60
CA LEU A 77 -2.87 -2.61 1.25
C LEU A 77 -4.16 -3.35 0.89
N LEU A 78 -4.28 -3.88 -0.33
CA LEU A 78 -5.44 -4.67 -0.75
C LEU A 78 -5.45 -6.06 -0.10
N ALA A 79 -4.28 -6.71 0.00
CA ALA A 79 -4.13 -7.97 0.71
C ALA A 79 -4.55 -7.86 2.17
N LEU A 80 -4.24 -6.73 2.83
CA LEU A 80 -4.63 -6.47 4.21
C LEU A 80 -6.15 -6.40 4.44
N CYS A 81 -6.97 -6.31 3.38
CA CYS A 81 -8.42 -6.45 3.51
C CYS A 81 -8.84 -7.88 3.86
N LEU A 82 -8.01 -8.89 3.53
CA LEU A 82 -8.25 -10.31 3.82
C LEU A 82 -7.26 -10.87 4.85
N LEU A 83 -6.05 -10.33 4.92
CA LEU A 83 -4.99 -10.84 5.77
C LEU A 83 -4.99 -10.16 7.14
N ARG A 84 -4.60 -10.92 8.16
CA ARG A 84 -4.32 -10.43 9.51
C ARG A 84 -3.32 -9.27 9.44
N SER A 85 -3.57 -8.20 10.20
CA SER A 85 -2.71 -7.01 10.11
C SER A 85 -1.29 -7.29 10.61
N PRO A 86 -0.25 -6.69 9.98
CA PRO A 86 1.11 -6.84 10.47
C PRO A 86 1.30 -6.37 11.92
N GLY A 87 0.53 -5.37 12.37
CA GLY A 87 0.53 -4.94 13.76
C GLY A 87 0.06 -6.03 14.72
N ASP A 88 -0.96 -6.82 14.33
CA ASP A 88 -1.44 -7.97 15.10
C ASP A 88 -0.45 -9.16 15.07
N LEU A 89 0.44 -9.20 14.08
CA LEU A 89 1.57 -10.14 14.04
C LEU A 89 2.77 -9.66 14.86
N GLY A 90 2.74 -8.43 15.38
CA GLY A 90 3.80 -7.88 16.23
C GLY A 90 4.73 -6.87 15.52
N ALA A 91 4.49 -6.48 14.27
CA ALA A 91 5.35 -5.53 13.55
C ALA A 91 5.41 -4.16 14.27
N ASP A 92 6.59 -3.55 14.28
CA ASP A 92 6.82 -2.22 14.84
C ASP A 92 6.46 -1.11 13.86
N VAL A 93 6.70 -1.35 12.58
CA VAL A 93 6.46 -0.41 11.47
C VAL A 93 5.83 -1.17 10.31
N VAL A 94 4.84 -0.58 9.69
CA VAL A 94 4.23 -1.10 8.45
C VAL A 94 4.32 -0.02 7.40
N VAL A 95 4.85 -0.37 6.23
CA VAL A 95 4.97 0.52 5.07
C VAL A 95 4.37 -0.12 3.83
N GLY A 96 4.06 0.69 2.85
CA GLY A 96 3.57 0.21 1.56
C GLY A 96 3.10 1.35 0.68
N VAL A 97 2.46 1.02 -0.43
CA VAL A 97 1.88 2.00 -1.35
C VAL A 97 0.37 1.82 -1.46
N ALA A 98 -0.34 2.93 -1.61
CA ALA A 98 -1.80 2.94 -1.72
C ALA A 98 -2.30 2.78 -3.17
N GLN A 99 -1.45 2.35 -4.10
CA GLN A 99 -1.78 2.19 -5.51
C GLN A 99 -3.00 1.29 -5.73
N ARG A 100 -3.08 0.17 -4.98
CA ARG A 100 -4.18 -0.80 -5.06
C ARG A 100 -5.56 -0.23 -4.66
N PHE A 101 -5.60 1.00 -4.16
CA PHE A 101 -6.85 1.70 -3.85
C PHE A 101 -7.20 2.70 -4.95
N GLY A 102 -7.41 2.19 -6.16
CA GLY A 102 -7.94 2.92 -7.31
C GLY A 102 -6.97 3.92 -7.97
N VAL A 103 -5.68 3.86 -7.65
CA VAL A 103 -4.68 4.69 -8.32
C VAL A 103 -4.16 3.96 -9.55
N PRO A 104 -4.19 4.57 -10.75
CA PRO A 104 -3.66 3.93 -11.95
C PRO A 104 -2.16 3.68 -11.84
N LEU A 105 -1.65 2.66 -12.56
CA LEU A 105 -0.22 2.30 -12.55
C LEU A 105 0.70 3.44 -13.02
N GLY A 106 0.22 4.31 -13.93
CA GLY A 106 0.92 5.52 -14.35
C GLY A 106 2.34 5.28 -14.86
N PHE A 107 2.56 4.15 -15.56
CA PHE A 107 3.88 3.73 -16.08
C PHE A 107 4.95 3.59 -14.98
N GLY A 108 4.56 3.19 -13.79
CA GLY A 108 5.44 2.97 -12.64
C GLY A 108 5.38 4.05 -11.57
N GLY A 109 4.39 4.91 -11.58
CA GLY A 109 4.17 5.90 -10.53
C GLY A 109 3.93 7.32 -11.04
N PRO A 110 3.90 8.31 -10.13
CA PRO A 110 4.11 8.14 -8.68
C PRO A 110 2.90 7.53 -7.97
N HIS A 111 3.12 7.01 -6.76
CA HIS A 111 2.07 6.49 -5.87
C HIS A 111 2.19 7.12 -4.48
N ALA A 112 1.08 7.18 -3.74
CA ALA A 112 1.11 7.59 -2.34
C ALA A 112 1.62 6.43 -1.47
N GLY A 113 2.66 6.67 -0.69
CA GLY A 113 3.12 5.76 0.34
C GLY A 113 2.27 5.90 1.61
N PHE A 114 2.13 4.83 2.36
CA PHE A 114 1.60 4.85 3.72
C PHE A 114 2.62 4.32 4.72
N MET A 115 2.49 4.75 5.97
CA MET A 115 3.28 4.26 7.09
C MET A 115 2.39 4.20 8.33
N ALA A 116 2.45 3.08 9.03
CA ALA A 116 1.91 2.92 10.37
C ALA A 116 3.02 2.49 11.31
N VAL A 117 2.98 2.95 12.56
CA VAL A 117 3.97 2.61 13.57
C VAL A 117 3.28 2.25 14.87
N ARG A 118 3.90 1.38 15.67
CA ARG A 118 3.45 1.11 17.02
C ARG A 118 3.62 2.33 17.94
N GLU A 119 2.94 2.33 19.05
CA GLU A 119 3.06 3.37 20.05
C GLU A 119 4.53 3.52 20.50
N GLY A 120 4.96 4.77 20.70
CA GLY A 120 6.33 5.12 21.05
C GLY A 120 7.20 5.54 19.87
N LEU A 121 6.90 5.10 18.63
CA LEU A 121 7.69 5.42 17.43
C LEU A 121 7.21 6.65 16.66
N GLN A 122 6.11 7.28 17.04
CA GLN A 122 5.52 8.41 16.31
C GLN A 122 6.47 9.62 16.17
N ARG A 123 7.43 9.79 17.07
CA ARG A 123 8.43 10.88 16.98
C ARG A 123 9.50 10.60 15.91
N SER A 124 9.69 9.36 15.53
CA SER A 124 10.67 8.93 14.51
C SER A 124 10.05 8.85 13.11
N MET A 125 8.72 9.00 12.97
CA MET A 125 8.07 8.97 11.65
C MET A 125 8.58 10.12 10.76
N PRO A 126 8.85 9.87 9.47
CA PRO A 126 9.04 10.94 8.50
C PRO A 126 7.71 11.68 8.26
N GLY A 127 7.80 12.91 7.71
CA GLY A 127 6.62 13.68 7.37
C GLY A 127 6.04 14.48 8.54
N ARG A 128 4.97 15.20 8.22
CA ARG A 128 4.27 16.06 9.16
C ARG A 128 3.09 15.32 9.77
N LEU A 129 2.91 15.46 11.08
CA LEU A 129 1.76 14.96 11.79
C LEU A 129 0.78 16.10 12.04
N VAL A 130 -0.50 15.84 11.75
CA VAL A 130 -1.60 16.76 12.01
C VAL A 130 -2.39 16.25 13.21
N GLY A 131 -2.49 17.08 14.23
CA GLY A 131 -3.30 16.81 15.43
C GLY A 131 -4.66 17.49 15.38
N VAL A 132 -5.62 16.92 16.06
CA VAL A 132 -6.92 17.54 16.30
C VAL A 132 -6.81 18.49 17.49
N SER A 133 -7.35 19.70 17.34
CA SER A 133 -7.37 20.75 18.35
C SER A 133 -8.73 21.46 18.30
N VAL A 134 -8.82 22.58 18.98
CA VAL A 134 -9.98 23.49 18.89
C VAL A 134 -9.48 24.91 18.54
N ASP A 135 -10.30 25.65 17.81
CA ASP A 135 -10.06 27.07 17.54
C ASP A 135 -10.48 27.96 18.74
N ALA A 136 -10.38 29.28 18.57
CA ALA A 136 -10.73 30.25 19.62
C ALA A 136 -12.23 30.22 19.98
N ASP A 137 -13.09 29.75 19.08
CA ASP A 137 -14.52 29.64 19.26
C ASP A 137 -14.97 28.27 19.77
N GLY A 138 -14.01 27.36 20.05
CA GLY A 138 -14.26 26.00 20.54
C GLY A 138 -14.61 24.98 19.44
N ASN A 139 -14.54 25.34 18.16
CA ASN A 139 -14.79 24.42 17.05
C ASN A 139 -13.58 23.53 16.80
N ARG A 140 -13.83 22.34 16.23
CA ARG A 140 -12.74 21.42 15.83
C ARG A 140 -11.83 22.09 14.79
N ALA A 141 -10.53 22.12 15.11
CA ALA A 141 -9.49 22.63 14.25
C ALA A 141 -8.34 21.65 14.12
N TYR A 142 -7.50 21.84 13.12
CA TYR A 142 -6.33 20.99 12.88
C TYR A 142 -5.05 21.83 12.97
N ARG A 143 -4.02 21.24 13.56
CA ARG A 143 -2.72 21.88 13.69
C ARG A 143 -1.59 20.88 13.51
N LEU A 144 -0.42 21.34 13.12
CA LEU A 144 0.78 20.52 13.11
C LEU A 144 1.12 20.09 14.54
N ALA A 145 1.37 18.80 14.72
CA ALA A 145 1.78 18.19 15.98
C ALA A 145 3.26 17.76 15.88
N LEU A 146 3.95 17.68 17.03
CA LEU A 146 5.36 17.27 17.13
C LEU A 146 6.31 18.08 16.23
N GLN A 147 6.07 19.38 16.08
CA GLN A 147 6.83 20.29 15.20
C GLN A 147 8.31 20.40 15.53
N THR A 148 8.73 20.05 16.75
CA THR A 148 10.14 20.15 17.21
C THR A 148 11.12 19.31 16.39
N ARG A 149 10.65 18.40 15.53
CA ARG A 149 11.46 17.60 14.60
C ARG A 149 11.55 18.19 13.19
N GLU A 150 10.81 19.27 12.92
CA GLU A 150 10.71 19.91 11.61
C GLU A 150 11.91 20.80 11.29
N GLN A 151 12.24 20.92 10.01
CA GLN A 151 13.41 21.68 9.53
C GLN A 151 13.36 23.17 9.89
N HIS A 152 12.19 23.79 9.90
CA HIS A 152 12.04 25.22 10.26
C HIS A 152 12.33 25.49 11.74
N ILE A 153 12.36 24.47 12.60
CA ILE A 153 12.71 24.59 14.02
C ILE A 153 14.12 24.06 14.28
N ARG A 154 14.43 22.85 13.82
CA ARG A 154 15.69 22.16 14.13
C ARG A 154 16.82 22.40 13.13
N ARG A 155 16.54 23.02 11.99
CA ARG A 155 17.51 23.30 10.93
C ARG A 155 18.23 22.02 10.50
N GLU A 156 19.57 21.99 10.58
CA GLU A 156 20.40 20.84 10.21
C GLU A 156 20.17 19.58 11.07
N LYS A 157 19.59 19.73 12.26
CA LYS A 157 19.26 18.63 13.17
C LYS A 157 17.84 18.08 12.98
N ALA A 158 17.13 18.51 11.93
CA ALA A 158 15.79 18.05 11.66
C ALA A 158 15.79 16.57 11.25
N THR A 159 14.84 15.81 11.76
CA THR A 159 14.60 14.41 11.39
C THR A 159 13.52 14.28 10.32
N SER A 160 12.85 15.38 9.95
CA SER A 160 11.79 15.42 8.94
C SER A 160 12.09 16.53 7.93
N ASN A 161 12.36 16.13 6.67
CA ASN A 161 12.70 16.99 5.54
C ASN A 161 11.83 16.68 4.34
N ILE A 162 10.50 16.73 4.50
CA ILE A 162 9.58 16.48 3.39
C ILE A 162 9.15 17.82 2.81
N CYS A 163 9.45 18.03 1.53
CA CYS A 163 9.03 19.20 0.78
C CYS A 163 7.70 18.96 0.04
N THR A 164 7.63 17.89 -0.74
CA THR A 164 6.50 17.55 -1.61
C THR A 164 5.97 16.15 -1.29
N ALA A 165 4.66 15.97 -1.38
CA ALA A 165 4.01 14.69 -1.18
C ALA A 165 2.97 14.44 -2.30
N GLN A 166 2.65 13.18 -2.57
CA GLN A 166 1.63 12.75 -3.53
C GLN A 166 0.23 12.90 -2.93
N VAL A 167 -0.14 14.13 -2.56
CA VAL A 167 -1.40 14.43 -1.86
C VAL A 167 -2.62 14.03 -2.68
N LEU A 168 -2.65 14.36 -3.99
CA LEU A 168 -3.78 14.01 -4.85
C LEU A 168 -3.98 12.49 -4.92
N LEU A 169 -2.91 11.71 -5.06
CA LEU A 169 -2.98 10.25 -5.10
C LEU A 169 -3.44 9.66 -3.75
N ALA A 170 -3.02 10.26 -2.63
CA ALA A 170 -3.53 9.89 -1.31
C ALA A 170 -5.02 10.21 -1.16
N VAL A 171 -5.49 11.34 -1.71
CA VAL A 171 -6.92 11.69 -1.75
C VAL A 171 -7.70 10.69 -2.61
N VAL A 172 -7.21 10.34 -3.80
CA VAL A 172 -7.82 9.31 -4.67
C VAL A 172 -7.97 8.00 -3.90
N ALA A 173 -6.90 7.50 -3.28
CA ALA A 173 -6.92 6.26 -2.51
C ALA A 173 -7.91 6.34 -1.32
N SER A 174 -7.97 7.47 -0.61
CA SER A 174 -8.91 7.65 0.49
C SER A 174 -10.37 7.70 0.03
N MET A 175 -10.66 8.37 -1.11
CA MET A 175 -12.01 8.41 -1.68
C MET A 175 -12.43 7.05 -2.22
N TYR A 176 -11.51 6.26 -2.78
CA TYR A 176 -11.77 4.87 -3.15
C TYR A 176 -12.21 4.05 -1.92
N ALA A 177 -11.48 4.17 -0.81
CA ALA A 177 -11.86 3.52 0.44
C ALA A 177 -13.22 4.02 1.00
N VAL A 178 -13.51 5.32 0.90
CA VAL A 178 -14.80 5.90 1.30
C VAL A 178 -15.96 5.36 0.44
N TYR A 179 -15.74 5.22 -0.86
CA TYR A 179 -16.77 4.74 -1.79
C TYR A 179 -17.08 3.25 -1.60
N HIS A 180 -16.05 2.41 -1.56
CA HIS A 180 -16.22 0.97 -1.45
C HIS A 180 -16.52 0.50 -0.02
N GLY A 181 -15.98 1.19 0.97
CA GLY A 181 -16.05 0.77 2.37
C GLY A 181 -15.35 -0.56 2.63
N PRO A 182 -15.35 -1.04 3.88
CA PRO A 182 -14.64 -2.28 4.21
C PRO A 182 -15.17 -3.50 3.46
N GLU A 183 -16.47 -3.65 3.30
CA GLU A 183 -17.08 -4.80 2.61
C GLU A 183 -16.77 -4.79 1.10
N GLY A 184 -16.83 -3.61 0.45
CA GLY A 184 -16.49 -3.48 -0.96
C GLY A 184 -15.02 -3.76 -1.23
N LEU A 185 -14.11 -3.26 -0.38
CA LEU A 185 -12.68 -3.57 -0.48
C LEU A 185 -12.39 -5.04 -0.26
N ALA A 186 -13.02 -5.67 0.75
CA ALA A 186 -12.88 -7.11 0.97
C ALA A 186 -13.41 -7.93 -0.22
N ALA A 187 -14.51 -7.50 -0.85
CA ALA A 187 -15.03 -8.14 -2.06
C ALA A 187 -14.07 -8.01 -3.26
N ILE A 188 -13.44 -6.85 -3.45
CA ILE A 188 -12.43 -6.62 -4.49
C ILE A 188 -11.20 -7.50 -4.24
N ALA A 189 -10.67 -7.51 -3.01
CA ALA A 189 -9.54 -8.34 -2.62
C ALA A 189 -9.86 -9.84 -2.79
N GLY A 190 -11.04 -10.28 -2.35
CA GLY A 190 -11.51 -11.65 -2.50
C GLY A 190 -11.65 -12.10 -3.95
N ARG A 191 -12.12 -11.22 -4.84
CA ARG A 191 -12.18 -11.51 -6.28
C ARG A 191 -10.78 -11.67 -6.87
N THR A 192 -9.87 -10.75 -6.55
CA THR A 192 -8.48 -10.79 -7.00
C THR A 192 -7.78 -12.06 -6.55
N HIS A 193 -7.93 -12.41 -5.27
CA HIS A 193 -7.42 -13.65 -4.69
C HIS A 193 -7.98 -14.89 -5.40
N ARG A 194 -9.29 -14.96 -5.60
CA ARG A 194 -9.93 -16.11 -6.30
C ARG A 194 -9.40 -16.31 -7.71
N TYR A 195 -9.15 -15.23 -8.47
CA TYR A 195 -8.55 -15.34 -9.80
C TYR A 195 -7.15 -15.96 -9.74
N ALA A 196 -6.31 -15.52 -8.82
CA ALA A 196 -4.98 -16.12 -8.65
C ALA A 196 -5.04 -17.60 -8.20
N ALA A 197 -5.91 -17.94 -7.26
CA ALA A 197 -6.08 -19.31 -6.78
C ALA A 197 -6.59 -20.25 -7.87
N LEU A 198 -7.55 -19.79 -8.68
CA LEU A 198 -8.05 -20.53 -9.84
C LEU A 198 -6.99 -20.74 -10.92
N LEU A 199 -6.22 -19.68 -11.21
CA LEU A 199 -5.11 -19.76 -12.14
C LEU A 199 -4.06 -20.77 -11.67
N ALA A 200 -3.66 -20.70 -10.40
CA ALA A 200 -2.73 -21.64 -9.80
C ALA A 200 -3.24 -23.10 -9.88
N ARG A 201 -4.54 -23.31 -9.66
CA ARG A 201 -5.18 -24.62 -9.80
C ARG A 201 -5.15 -25.08 -11.26
N SER A 202 -5.57 -24.23 -12.20
CA SER A 202 -5.60 -24.56 -13.64
C SER A 202 -4.22 -24.92 -14.17
N LEU A 203 -3.18 -24.20 -13.77
CA LEU A 203 -1.81 -24.52 -14.14
C LEU A 203 -1.36 -25.86 -13.58
N ARG A 204 -1.64 -26.16 -12.31
CA ARG A 204 -1.31 -27.47 -11.69
C ARG A 204 -2.06 -28.61 -12.37
N ASP A 205 -3.34 -28.45 -12.64
CA ASP A 205 -4.17 -29.45 -13.31
C ASP A 205 -3.67 -29.71 -14.74
N GLY A 206 -3.06 -28.68 -15.39
CA GLY A 206 -2.36 -28.79 -16.67
C GLY A 206 -0.93 -29.31 -16.59
N GLY A 207 -0.45 -29.71 -15.41
CA GLY A 207 0.89 -30.27 -15.22
C GLY A 207 2.02 -29.24 -15.04
N VAL A 208 1.68 -27.94 -14.89
CA VAL A 208 2.66 -26.88 -14.57
C VAL A 208 2.83 -26.79 -13.06
N ALA A 209 4.08 -26.88 -12.59
CA ALA A 209 4.39 -26.73 -11.18
C ALA A 209 4.19 -25.27 -10.73
N VAL A 210 3.58 -25.09 -9.55
CA VAL A 210 3.40 -23.80 -8.87
C VAL A 210 4.23 -23.82 -7.60
N ALA A 211 5.06 -22.81 -7.42
CA ALA A 211 6.05 -22.77 -6.35
C ALA A 211 5.43 -22.73 -4.94
N HIS A 212 4.27 -22.11 -4.78
CA HIS A 212 3.62 -21.94 -3.48
C HIS A 212 2.12 -22.21 -3.58
N THR A 213 1.56 -22.79 -2.53
CA THR A 213 0.10 -22.99 -2.35
C THR A 213 -0.53 -21.84 -1.56
N ASP A 214 0.25 -21.24 -0.65
CA ASP A 214 -0.17 -20.18 0.24
C ASP A 214 0.09 -18.83 -0.44
N LEU A 215 -0.89 -18.34 -1.20
CA LEU A 215 -0.72 -17.14 -2.03
C LEU A 215 -1.91 -16.16 -1.85
N PHE A 216 -1.67 -14.89 -2.21
CA PHE A 216 -2.75 -13.90 -2.26
C PHE A 216 -3.20 -13.68 -3.71
N ASP A 217 -2.44 -12.95 -4.51
CA ASP A 217 -2.83 -12.52 -5.86
C ASP A 217 -1.79 -12.84 -6.93
N THR A 218 -0.64 -13.34 -6.52
CA THR A 218 0.48 -13.61 -7.42
C THR A 218 0.80 -15.10 -7.42
N VAL A 219 0.88 -15.69 -8.62
CA VAL A 219 1.24 -17.09 -8.85
C VAL A 219 2.66 -17.14 -9.40
N THR A 220 3.51 -17.97 -8.83
CA THR A 220 4.83 -18.26 -9.34
C THR A 220 4.84 -19.66 -9.96
N ALA A 221 4.91 -19.71 -11.29
CA ALA A 221 4.92 -20.95 -12.08
C ALA A 221 6.37 -21.35 -12.42
N VAL A 222 6.67 -22.64 -12.30
CA VAL A 222 7.97 -23.22 -12.65
C VAL A 222 7.89 -23.92 -14.00
N VAL A 223 8.74 -23.53 -14.96
CA VAL A 223 8.66 -23.94 -16.38
C VAL A 223 9.98 -24.42 -16.98
N GLU A 224 10.94 -24.79 -16.18
CA GLU A 224 12.27 -25.35 -16.51
C GLU A 224 12.78 -24.97 -17.91
N GLY A 225 13.58 -23.87 -18.00
CA GLY A 225 14.17 -23.36 -19.25
C GLY A 225 13.22 -22.66 -20.22
N ARG A 226 11.91 -22.58 -19.91
CA ARG A 226 10.88 -22.07 -20.82
C ARG A 226 10.31 -20.70 -20.44
N ALA A 227 10.87 -20.01 -19.46
CA ALA A 227 10.30 -18.74 -18.98
C ALA A 227 10.22 -17.70 -20.11
N ASP A 228 11.24 -17.58 -20.95
CA ASP A 228 11.24 -16.65 -22.08
C ASP A 228 10.20 -16.99 -23.14
N GLU A 229 9.97 -18.27 -23.43
CA GLU A 229 8.92 -18.77 -24.34
C GLU A 229 7.53 -18.38 -23.83
N VAL A 230 7.24 -18.68 -22.56
CA VAL A 230 5.94 -18.40 -21.93
C VAL A 230 5.66 -16.89 -21.87
N VAL A 231 6.67 -16.09 -21.49
CA VAL A 231 6.53 -14.63 -21.45
C VAL A 231 6.25 -14.06 -22.84
N ALA A 232 6.97 -14.56 -23.87
CA ALA A 232 6.75 -14.13 -25.26
C ALA A 232 5.36 -14.54 -25.78
N ALA A 233 4.90 -15.74 -25.46
CA ALA A 233 3.57 -16.23 -25.83
C ALA A 233 2.46 -15.39 -25.16
N ALA A 234 2.60 -15.08 -23.88
CA ALA A 234 1.66 -14.21 -23.15
C ALA A 234 1.63 -12.79 -23.76
N LEU A 235 2.79 -12.23 -24.08
CA LEU A 235 2.88 -10.92 -24.71
C LEU A 235 2.17 -10.88 -26.06
N ALA A 236 2.31 -11.95 -26.87
CA ALA A 236 1.59 -12.08 -28.14
C ALA A 236 0.05 -12.11 -27.96
N LEU A 237 -0.42 -12.53 -26.80
CA LEU A 237 -1.83 -12.53 -26.40
C LEU A 237 -2.24 -11.23 -25.64
N GLY A 238 -1.36 -10.23 -25.58
CA GLY A 238 -1.62 -8.94 -24.95
C GLY A 238 -1.47 -8.95 -23.41
N VAL A 239 -0.81 -9.95 -22.82
CA VAL A 239 -0.59 -10.06 -21.38
C VAL A 239 0.90 -9.97 -21.06
N ASN A 240 1.27 -9.09 -20.13
CA ASN A 240 2.64 -8.99 -19.62
C ASN A 240 2.81 -9.89 -18.40
N LEU A 241 3.74 -10.82 -18.47
CA LEU A 241 4.15 -11.66 -17.35
C LEU A 241 5.56 -11.28 -16.89
N ARG A 242 5.83 -11.48 -15.60
CA ARG A 242 7.15 -11.21 -15.03
C ARG A 242 8.06 -12.43 -15.22
N ARG A 243 9.13 -12.28 -16.00
CA ARG A 243 10.25 -13.22 -15.98
C ARG A 243 10.98 -13.08 -14.64
N VAL A 244 10.94 -14.10 -13.81
CA VAL A 244 11.68 -14.12 -12.54
C VAL A 244 13.12 -14.56 -12.79
N ASP A 245 13.28 -15.71 -13.45
CA ASP A 245 14.54 -16.27 -13.91
C ASP A 245 14.32 -17.14 -15.16
N VAL A 246 15.26 -18.00 -15.52
CA VAL A 246 15.19 -18.88 -16.69
C VAL A 246 14.10 -19.95 -16.57
N ASP A 247 13.76 -20.32 -15.35
CA ASP A 247 12.86 -21.42 -15.02
C ASP A 247 11.51 -20.94 -14.43
N THR A 248 11.37 -19.64 -14.16
CA THR A 248 10.29 -19.18 -13.31
C THR A 248 9.59 -17.95 -13.88
N VAL A 249 8.26 -17.99 -13.91
CA VAL A 249 7.38 -16.89 -14.34
C VAL A 249 6.46 -16.48 -13.21
N GLY A 250 6.40 -15.17 -12.93
CA GLY A 250 5.47 -14.57 -12.00
C GLY A 250 4.24 -13.99 -12.71
N ILE A 251 3.06 -14.28 -12.19
CA ILE A 251 1.76 -13.88 -12.75
C ILE A 251 0.99 -13.20 -11.65
N ALA A 252 0.75 -11.90 -11.76
CA ALA A 252 -0.01 -11.14 -10.79
C ALA A 252 -1.43 -10.86 -11.31
N CYS A 253 -2.42 -11.10 -10.47
CA CYS A 253 -3.80 -10.69 -10.68
C CYS A 253 -4.06 -9.38 -9.92
N ASP A 254 -4.94 -8.56 -10.48
CA ASP A 254 -5.36 -7.31 -9.87
C ASP A 254 -6.89 -7.11 -10.00
N GLU A 255 -7.38 -5.95 -9.59
CA GLU A 255 -8.79 -5.59 -9.67
C GLU A 255 -9.30 -5.43 -11.11
N THR A 256 -8.42 -5.32 -12.09
CA THR A 256 -8.77 -5.23 -13.52
C THR A 256 -8.72 -6.59 -14.23
N THR A 257 -8.20 -7.62 -13.57
CA THR A 257 -8.12 -8.98 -14.12
C THR A 257 -9.50 -9.53 -14.45
N THR A 258 -9.61 -10.15 -15.62
CA THR A 258 -10.82 -10.76 -16.16
C THR A 258 -10.59 -12.23 -16.50
N ARG A 259 -11.68 -12.98 -16.74
CA ARG A 259 -11.59 -14.36 -17.24
C ARG A 259 -10.79 -14.47 -18.55
N ALA A 260 -11.00 -13.53 -19.48
CA ALA A 260 -10.24 -13.52 -20.73
C ALA A 260 -8.73 -13.36 -20.53
N HIS A 261 -8.32 -12.63 -19.49
CA HIS A 261 -6.90 -12.56 -19.12
C HIS A 261 -6.39 -13.91 -18.60
N LEU A 262 -7.18 -14.62 -17.78
CA LEU A 262 -6.80 -15.96 -17.30
C LEU A 262 -6.71 -16.96 -18.46
N ASP A 263 -7.66 -16.92 -19.41
CA ASP A 263 -7.63 -17.77 -20.61
C ASP A 263 -6.37 -17.51 -21.44
N ALA A 264 -6.01 -16.25 -21.65
CA ALA A 264 -4.80 -15.87 -22.37
C ALA A 264 -3.52 -16.36 -21.65
N VAL A 265 -3.49 -16.25 -20.31
CA VAL A 265 -2.36 -16.76 -19.53
C VAL A 265 -2.26 -18.27 -19.64
N VAL A 266 -3.35 -19.01 -19.45
CA VAL A 266 -3.37 -20.48 -19.55
C VAL A 266 -2.93 -20.93 -20.94
N ALA A 267 -3.41 -20.26 -22.01
CA ALA A 267 -2.99 -20.52 -23.38
C ALA A 267 -1.50 -20.26 -23.62
N ALA A 268 -0.91 -19.27 -22.97
CA ALA A 268 0.54 -18.97 -23.05
C ALA A 268 1.41 -20.11 -22.52
N PHE A 269 0.89 -20.93 -21.58
CA PHE A 269 1.55 -22.14 -21.10
C PHE A 269 1.31 -23.36 -22.02
N GLY A 270 0.58 -23.19 -23.14
CA GLY A 270 0.24 -24.28 -24.06
C GLY A 270 -0.94 -25.15 -23.55
N LEU A 271 -1.70 -24.66 -22.60
CA LEU A 271 -2.83 -25.36 -22.00
C LEU A 271 -4.16 -24.90 -22.58
N SER A 272 -5.19 -25.73 -22.50
CA SER A 272 -6.55 -25.32 -22.82
C SER A 272 -7.17 -24.57 -21.63
N PRO A 273 -7.94 -23.50 -21.89
CA PRO A 273 -8.65 -22.80 -20.83
C PRO A 273 -9.55 -23.75 -20.03
N ALA A 274 -9.55 -23.59 -18.72
CA ALA A 274 -10.42 -24.33 -17.83
C ALA A 274 -11.88 -23.79 -17.93
N ALA A 275 -12.86 -24.62 -17.57
CA ALA A 275 -14.20 -24.11 -17.30
C ALA A 275 -14.18 -23.33 -15.98
N TRP A 276 -14.36 -22.00 -16.07
CA TRP A 276 -14.34 -21.10 -14.90
C TRP A 276 -15.71 -21.03 -14.18
N ASP A 277 -16.57 -22.02 -14.35
CA ASP A 277 -17.95 -21.99 -13.83
C ASP A 277 -18.03 -22.04 -12.30
N ASP A 278 -16.96 -22.47 -11.65
CA ASP A 278 -16.87 -22.60 -10.19
C ASP A 278 -16.27 -21.37 -9.48
N LEU A 279 -16.31 -20.18 -10.09
CA LEU A 279 -15.80 -18.93 -9.45
C LEU A 279 -16.51 -18.57 -8.14
N ASP A 280 -17.69 -19.16 -7.89
CA ASP A 280 -18.45 -18.97 -6.65
C ASP A 280 -18.11 -20.00 -5.57
N VAL A 281 -17.28 -20.99 -5.87
CA VAL A 281 -16.98 -22.04 -4.90
C VAL A 281 -15.88 -21.58 -3.95
N ALA A 282 -16.19 -21.60 -2.67
CA ALA A 282 -15.32 -21.31 -1.53
C ALA A 282 -14.08 -22.24 -1.42
N THR A 283 -13.79 -23.03 -2.43
CA THR A 283 -12.71 -24.05 -2.46
C THR A 283 -11.39 -23.55 -3.01
N ALA A 284 -11.28 -22.28 -3.39
CA ALA A 284 -10.04 -21.69 -3.85
C ALA A 284 -9.37 -20.83 -2.75
N ASP A 285 -9.53 -21.20 -1.47
CA ASP A 285 -8.85 -20.54 -0.37
C ASP A 285 -7.39 -21.01 -0.33
N ALA A 286 -6.50 -20.14 -0.82
CA ALA A 286 -5.06 -20.32 -0.76
C ALA A 286 -4.42 -19.45 0.35
N ILE A 287 -5.22 -18.85 1.21
CA ILE A 287 -4.74 -18.10 2.39
C ILE A 287 -4.80 -19.02 3.61
N PRO A 288 -3.68 -19.17 4.36
CA PRO A 288 -3.70 -19.90 5.62
C PRO A 288 -4.75 -19.35 6.58
N GLN A 289 -5.53 -20.23 7.21
CA GLN A 289 -6.66 -19.85 8.07
C GLN A 289 -6.25 -18.92 9.22
N GLU A 290 -5.09 -19.17 9.82
CA GLU A 290 -4.51 -18.38 10.91
C GLU A 290 -4.09 -16.97 10.50
N LEU A 291 -3.91 -16.75 9.20
CA LEU A 291 -3.56 -15.44 8.63
C LEU A 291 -4.76 -14.69 8.06
N LEU A 292 -5.96 -15.25 8.11
CA LEU A 292 -7.16 -14.53 7.73
C LEU A 292 -7.45 -13.39 8.72
N ARG A 293 -7.90 -12.28 8.19
CA ARG A 293 -8.35 -11.14 8.99
C ARG A 293 -9.65 -11.48 9.71
N THR A 294 -9.63 -11.36 11.02
CA THR A 294 -10.82 -11.52 11.88
C THR A 294 -11.31 -10.18 12.47
N GLY A 295 -10.42 -9.19 12.54
CA GLY A 295 -10.73 -7.88 13.11
C GLY A 295 -11.34 -6.89 12.10
N PRO A 296 -12.16 -5.94 12.56
CA PRO A 296 -12.72 -4.91 11.71
C PRO A 296 -11.63 -3.93 11.24
N PHE A 297 -11.87 -3.28 10.09
CA PHE A 297 -11.04 -2.19 9.57
C PHE A 297 -11.94 -1.09 8.99
N LEU A 298 -11.39 0.11 8.78
CA LEU A 298 -12.14 1.29 8.31
C LEU A 298 -13.43 1.53 9.12
N THR A 299 -13.34 1.45 10.45
CA THR A 299 -14.49 1.55 11.36
C THR A 299 -15.08 2.96 11.48
N HIS A 300 -14.35 3.99 11.01
CA HIS A 300 -14.84 5.36 11.06
C HIS A 300 -16.08 5.52 10.17
N PRO A 301 -17.12 6.25 10.63
CA PRO A 301 -18.41 6.39 9.91
C PRO A 301 -18.31 6.87 8.46
N VAL A 302 -17.28 7.64 8.09
CA VAL A 302 -17.07 8.13 6.72
C VAL A 302 -17.00 7.00 5.70
N PHE A 303 -16.46 5.83 6.07
CA PHE A 303 -16.33 4.67 5.20
C PHE A 303 -17.64 3.86 5.05
N HIS A 304 -18.73 4.30 5.70
CA HIS A 304 -20.02 3.61 5.69
C HIS A 304 -21.17 4.46 5.12
N GLN A 305 -20.93 5.76 4.81
CA GLN A 305 -21.98 6.72 4.50
C GLN A 305 -22.05 7.13 3.03
N HIS A 306 -20.99 7.01 2.26
CA HIS A 306 -20.85 7.63 0.93
C HIS A 306 -20.59 6.61 -0.17
N ARG A 307 -21.36 5.50 -0.18
CA ARG A 307 -21.17 4.32 -1.03
C ARG A 307 -21.99 4.32 -2.32
N SER A 308 -22.42 5.48 -2.80
CA SER A 308 -23.04 5.65 -4.12
C SER A 308 -22.48 6.89 -4.80
N GLU A 309 -22.54 6.94 -6.12
CA GLU A 309 -22.07 8.09 -6.90
C GLU A 309 -22.68 9.39 -6.36
N THR A 310 -24.01 9.44 -6.20
CA THR A 310 -24.71 10.62 -5.68
C THR A 310 -24.26 10.99 -4.27
N ALA A 311 -24.10 10.01 -3.38
CA ALA A 311 -23.67 10.26 -2.00
C ALA A 311 -22.22 10.77 -1.95
N LEU A 312 -21.33 10.18 -2.76
CA LEU A 312 -19.93 10.60 -2.85
C LEU A 312 -19.79 11.99 -3.45
N LEU A 313 -20.49 12.30 -4.55
CA LEU A 313 -20.48 13.64 -5.16
C LEU A 313 -20.99 14.71 -4.21
N ARG A 314 -22.05 14.44 -3.46
CA ARG A 314 -22.56 15.35 -2.41
C ARG A 314 -21.53 15.54 -1.28
N TYR A 315 -20.81 14.48 -0.92
CA TYR A 315 -19.75 14.56 0.08
C TYR A 315 -18.58 15.43 -0.41
N LEU A 316 -18.10 15.18 -1.64
CA LEU A 316 -17.05 16.00 -2.26
C LEU A 316 -17.43 17.46 -2.37
N ARG A 317 -18.68 17.77 -2.73
CA ARG A 317 -19.19 19.14 -2.77
C ARG A 317 -19.13 19.80 -1.40
N ARG A 318 -19.59 19.12 -0.34
CA ARG A 318 -19.50 19.65 1.04
C ARG A 318 -18.06 19.88 1.50
N LEU A 319 -17.09 19.04 1.07
CA LEU A 319 -15.69 19.26 1.37
C LEU A 319 -15.15 20.51 0.65
N ALA A 320 -15.49 20.67 -0.63
CA ALA A 320 -15.12 21.86 -1.41
C ALA A 320 -15.70 23.13 -0.81
N ASP A 321 -16.98 23.13 -0.45
CA ASP A 321 -17.66 24.28 0.16
C ASP A 321 -17.01 24.66 1.51
N ARG A 322 -16.62 23.69 2.34
CA ARG A 322 -15.89 23.93 3.60
C ARG A 322 -14.50 24.50 3.36
N HIS A 323 -13.81 24.03 2.34
CA HIS A 323 -12.50 24.56 1.98
C HIS A 323 -12.60 26.03 1.57
N LEU A 324 -13.61 26.38 0.78
CA LEU A 324 -13.88 27.75 0.35
C LEU A 324 -14.40 28.63 1.50
N ALA A 325 -15.20 28.09 2.41
CA ALA A 325 -15.71 28.81 3.57
C ALA A 325 -14.64 29.11 4.64
N GLY A 326 -13.56 28.34 4.66
CA GLY A 326 -12.36 28.66 5.46
C GLY A 326 -11.52 29.78 4.89
N LEU A 327 -11.76 30.17 3.64
CA LEU A 327 -11.32 31.43 3.04
C LEU A 327 -12.40 32.48 3.33
N ASP A 328 -12.05 33.56 4.03
CA ASP A 328 -12.90 34.65 4.48
C ASP A 328 -14.01 35.03 3.45
N PRO A 329 -15.23 35.35 3.87
CA PRO A 329 -16.26 35.93 3.00
C PRO A 329 -15.78 37.13 2.16
N VAL A 330 -14.78 37.90 2.64
CA VAL A 330 -14.15 38.98 1.87
C VAL A 330 -13.41 38.45 0.62
N CYS A 331 -12.86 37.24 0.64
CA CYS A 331 -12.25 36.63 -0.55
C CYS A 331 -13.30 36.08 -1.54
N ALA A 332 -14.50 35.77 -1.08
CA ALA A 332 -15.60 35.35 -1.95
C ALA A 332 -16.20 36.51 -2.76
N HIS A 333 -16.07 37.74 -2.28
CA HIS A 333 -16.56 38.95 -2.96
C HIS A 333 -15.58 39.52 -4.00
N HIS A 334 -14.32 39.06 -4.00
CA HIS A 334 -13.31 39.42 -4.99
C HIS A 334 -13.03 38.30 -6.00
N ARG A 335 -14.03 37.57 -6.40
CA ARG A 335 -13.96 36.80 -7.65
C ARG A 335 -14.01 37.82 -8.76
N ASP A 336 -12.85 38.09 -9.36
CA ASP A 336 -12.85 38.70 -10.68
C ASP A 336 -13.48 37.74 -11.68
N GLU A 337 -13.80 38.24 -12.86
CA GLU A 337 -14.43 37.43 -13.92
C GLU A 337 -13.59 36.22 -14.36
N SER A 338 -12.33 36.09 -13.90
CA SER A 338 -11.45 34.94 -14.17
C SER A 338 -11.60 33.78 -13.18
N GLY A 339 -12.36 33.93 -12.09
CA GLY A 339 -12.66 32.88 -11.12
C GLY A 339 -11.50 32.47 -10.21
N VAL A 340 -10.37 33.18 -10.23
CA VAL A 340 -9.23 32.91 -9.35
C VAL A 340 -9.47 33.58 -8.00
N ALA A 341 -9.57 32.80 -6.94
CA ALA A 341 -9.67 33.32 -5.59
C ALA A 341 -8.38 34.03 -5.17
N ALA A 342 -8.46 35.27 -4.76
CA ALA A 342 -7.34 36.06 -4.26
C ALA A 342 -6.86 35.56 -2.89
N VAL A 343 -6.28 34.37 -2.84
CA VAL A 343 -5.73 33.75 -1.62
C VAL A 343 -4.54 34.56 -1.06
N GLU A 344 -3.83 35.29 -1.94
CA GLU A 344 -2.64 36.06 -1.55
C GLU A 344 -2.96 37.33 -0.73
N HIS A 345 -4.11 37.94 -0.91
CA HIS A 345 -4.43 39.21 -0.25
C HIS A 345 -4.68 39.11 1.27
N ARG A 346 -5.05 37.96 1.77
CA ARG A 346 -5.35 37.80 3.21
C ARG A 346 -4.11 37.87 4.09
N GLY A 347 -3.01 37.27 3.65
CA GLY A 347 -1.73 37.30 4.37
C GLY A 347 -1.14 38.72 4.46
N GLN A 348 -1.35 39.56 3.43
CA GLN A 348 -0.83 40.90 3.39
C GLN A 348 -1.66 41.91 4.24
N ARG A 349 -2.99 41.78 4.27
CA ARG A 349 -3.84 42.67 5.11
C ARG A 349 -3.65 42.45 6.60
N HIS A 350 -3.46 41.19 7.05
CA HIS A 350 -3.15 40.93 8.46
C HIS A 350 -1.79 41.44 8.89
N ARG A 351 -0.80 41.49 7.99
CA ARG A 351 0.49 42.10 8.26
C ARG A 351 0.42 43.62 8.36
N GLN A 352 -0.41 44.26 7.54
CA GLN A 352 -0.58 45.74 7.62
C GLN A 352 -1.34 46.19 8.86
N VAL A 353 -2.35 45.42 9.29
CA VAL A 353 -3.11 45.74 10.53
C VAL A 353 -2.27 45.46 11.77
N ALA A 354 -1.38 44.47 11.77
CA ALA A 354 -0.45 44.24 12.87
C ALA A 354 0.69 45.31 12.96
N ALA A 355 1.13 45.84 11.81
CA ALA A 355 2.16 46.90 11.76
C ALA A 355 1.61 48.31 12.16
N SER A 356 0.29 48.53 12.12
CA SER A 356 -0.31 49.81 12.51
C SER A 356 -0.76 49.87 13.98
N ARG A 357 -0.44 48.86 14.79
CA ARG A 357 -0.75 48.79 16.24
C ARG A 357 0.48 48.75 17.15
N HIS A 358 1.66 49.21 16.63
CA HIS A 358 2.83 49.47 17.46
C HIS A 358 3.32 50.89 17.27
#